data_3697b2d6685aaf9c0f682accf8c34530
#
_entry.id   3697b2d6685aaf9c0f682accf8c34530
#
_cell.length_a   1.000
_cell.length_b   1.000
_cell.length_c   1.000
_cell.angle_alpha   90.00
_cell.angle_beta   90.00
_cell.angle_gamma   90.00
#
_symmetry.space_group_name_H-M   'P 1'
#
loop_
_entity.id
_entity.type
_entity.pdbx_description
1 polymer ?
#
loop_
_entity_poly.entity_id
_entity_poly.type
_entity_poly.pdbx_seq_one_letter_code
_entity_poly.pdbx_strand_id
1 'polypeptide(L)'
;MYSAAATPYYYSQGEKITLTEVSDRMSVAVNTSTPISMSSGYSVVREIKDNTFRVLVCEDNPQNGSRSSATTFKARLKGVSTTAMVSPCYKSENGDHIVITPYLNVKLKTATDYTLLENAARQNNLTIVSQDEFLPLWYILSVTPATNGSSL
;
A
#
# COMPACT_ATOMS: atom_id res chain seq x y z
N MET A 1 -8.26 -27.16 -6.00
CA MET A 1 -9.11 -26.28 -5.16
C MET A 1 -8.59 -24.88 -5.28
N TYR A 2 -9.35 -23.98 -5.90
CA TYR A 2 -9.03 -22.55 -5.88
C TYR A 2 -9.41 -22.04 -4.49
N SER A 3 -8.42 -21.66 -3.68
CA SER A 3 -8.69 -20.85 -2.50
C SER A 3 -9.26 -19.53 -2.98
N ALA A 4 -10.51 -19.24 -2.67
CA ALA A 4 -11.07 -17.92 -2.92
C ALA A 4 -10.17 -16.93 -2.16
N ALA A 5 -9.61 -15.95 -2.87
CA ALA A 5 -8.84 -14.90 -2.23
C ALA A 5 -9.74 -14.24 -1.17
N ALA A 6 -9.22 -14.11 0.04
CA ALA A 6 -9.98 -13.49 1.11
C ALA A 6 -10.35 -12.06 0.69
N THR A 7 -11.61 -11.68 0.87
CA THR A 7 -12.08 -10.33 0.57
C THR A 7 -11.31 -9.33 1.44
N PRO A 8 -10.62 -8.35 0.87
CA PRO A 8 -9.87 -7.37 1.65
C PRO A 8 -10.80 -6.54 2.53
N TYR A 9 -10.34 -6.15 3.69
CA TYR A 9 -11.09 -5.35 4.65
C TYR A 9 -10.17 -4.57 5.58
N TYR A 10 -10.72 -3.58 6.25
CA TYR A 10 -10.07 -2.93 7.40
C TYR A 10 -11.09 -2.70 8.52
N TYR A 11 -10.59 -2.36 9.70
CA TYR A 11 -11.45 -2.00 10.83
C TYR A 11 -11.44 -0.49 11.03
N SER A 12 -12.62 0.09 11.18
CA SER A 12 -12.81 1.49 11.56
C SER A 12 -13.77 1.56 12.72
N GLN A 13 -13.35 2.15 13.83
CA GLN A 13 -14.17 2.29 15.05
C GLN A 13 -14.79 0.97 15.56
N GLY A 14 -14.09 -0.14 15.36
CA GLY A 14 -14.55 -1.48 15.75
C GLY A 14 -15.43 -2.17 14.70
N GLU A 15 -15.82 -1.49 13.64
CA GLU A 15 -16.58 -2.07 12.52
C GLU A 15 -15.67 -2.59 11.42
N LYS A 16 -16.03 -3.74 10.86
CA LYS A 16 -15.35 -4.33 9.70
C LYS A 16 -15.88 -3.70 8.41
N ILE A 17 -15.01 -3.01 7.70
CA ILE A 17 -15.32 -2.37 6.42
C ILE A 17 -14.76 -3.23 5.30
N THR A 18 -15.63 -3.75 4.47
CA THR A 18 -15.26 -4.55 3.29
C THR A 18 -14.76 -3.64 2.17
N LEU A 19 -13.73 -4.08 1.46
CA LEU A 19 -13.12 -3.35 0.36
C LEU A 19 -13.34 -4.07 -0.97
N THR A 20 -13.59 -3.30 -2.01
CA THR A 20 -13.62 -3.77 -3.39
C THR A 20 -12.46 -3.17 -4.16
N GLU A 21 -11.70 -3.98 -4.88
CA GLU A 21 -10.61 -3.52 -5.71
C GLU A 21 -11.13 -2.71 -6.89
N VAL A 22 -10.49 -1.57 -7.15
CA VAL A 22 -10.79 -0.70 -8.30
C VAL A 22 -9.89 -1.14 -9.47
N SER A 23 -10.47 -1.76 -10.47
CA SER A 23 -9.74 -2.45 -11.54
C SER A 23 -8.90 -1.56 -12.47
N ASP A 24 -9.23 -0.27 -12.53
CA ASP A 24 -8.57 0.71 -13.42
C ASP A 24 -7.61 1.64 -12.68
N ARG A 25 -7.41 1.44 -11.38
CA ARG A 25 -6.53 2.27 -10.56
C ARG A 25 -5.59 1.45 -9.70
N MET A 26 -4.34 1.90 -9.64
CA MET A 26 -3.32 1.36 -8.75
C MET A 26 -2.54 2.52 -8.13
N SER A 27 -1.96 2.28 -6.97
CA SER A 27 -1.05 3.21 -6.33
C SER A 27 0.40 2.77 -6.52
N VAL A 28 1.28 3.74 -6.70
CA VAL A 28 2.73 3.56 -6.74
C VAL A 28 3.33 4.36 -5.61
N ALA A 29 3.92 3.68 -4.64
CA ALA A 29 4.63 4.31 -3.55
C ALA A 29 6.14 4.25 -3.77
N VAL A 30 6.79 5.40 -3.64
CA VAL A 30 8.25 5.56 -3.76
C VAL A 30 8.74 6.49 -2.66
N ASN A 31 10.03 6.44 -2.33
CA ASN A 31 10.65 7.44 -1.46
C ASN A 31 10.56 8.83 -2.12
N THR A 32 10.38 9.87 -1.34
CA THR A 32 10.24 11.26 -1.84
C THR A 32 11.41 11.71 -2.71
N SER A 33 12.63 11.27 -2.40
CA SER A 33 13.84 11.59 -3.16
C SER A 33 14.06 10.70 -4.38
N THR A 34 13.26 9.63 -4.57
CA THR A 34 13.44 8.69 -5.67
C THR A 34 13.04 9.33 -6.99
N PRO A 35 13.91 9.36 -8.00
CA PRO A 35 13.54 9.74 -9.35
C PRO A 35 12.46 8.79 -9.90
N ILE A 36 11.44 9.33 -10.53
CA ILE A 36 10.38 8.55 -11.17
C ILE A 36 10.40 8.77 -12.67
N SER A 37 10.28 7.68 -13.41
CA SER A 37 10.17 7.70 -14.86
C SER A 37 8.71 7.51 -15.24
N MET A 38 8.12 8.54 -15.84
CA MET A 38 6.72 8.47 -16.30
C MET A 38 6.70 7.91 -17.72
N SER A 39 5.78 6.98 -17.97
CA SER A 39 5.56 6.42 -19.30
C SER A 39 4.17 6.80 -19.81
N SER A 40 3.99 6.72 -21.14
CA SER A 40 2.66 6.78 -21.76
C SER A 40 1.84 5.54 -21.37
N GLY A 41 0.55 5.66 -21.24
CA GLY A 41 -0.35 4.54 -20.98
C GLY A 41 -0.99 4.53 -19.60
N TYR A 42 -0.70 5.54 -18.76
CA TYR A 42 -1.44 5.83 -17.54
C TYR A 42 -1.38 7.32 -17.20
N SER A 43 -2.32 7.77 -16.41
CA SER A 43 -2.38 9.13 -15.90
C SER A 43 -2.26 9.13 -14.38
N VAL A 44 -1.52 10.08 -13.81
CA VAL A 44 -1.54 10.32 -12.36
C VAL A 44 -2.74 11.20 -12.05
N VAL A 45 -3.70 10.64 -11.33
CA VAL A 45 -4.95 11.34 -10.97
C VAL A 45 -4.88 11.95 -9.57
N ARG A 46 -3.96 11.48 -8.73
CA ARG A 46 -3.72 12.02 -7.39
C ARG A 46 -2.29 11.75 -6.94
N GLU A 47 -1.72 12.69 -6.23
CA GLU A 47 -0.45 12.51 -5.51
C GLU A 47 -0.67 12.79 -4.03
N ILE A 48 -0.16 11.89 -3.18
CA ILE A 48 -0.05 12.05 -1.74
C ILE A 48 1.45 12.07 -1.43
N LYS A 49 1.92 13.12 -0.78
CA LYS A 49 3.34 13.31 -0.50
C LYS A 49 3.55 13.79 0.91
N ASP A 50 4.54 13.23 1.58
CA ASP A 50 5.12 13.74 2.82
C ASP A 50 6.64 13.88 2.69
N ASN A 51 7.34 14.03 3.82
CA ASN A 51 8.79 14.21 3.83
C ASN A 51 9.58 12.95 3.46
N THR A 52 8.95 11.78 3.49
CA THR A 52 9.61 10.47 3.35
C THR A 52 9.13 9.69 2.14
N PHE A 53 7.88 9.83 1.73
CA PHE A 53 7.31 9.07 0.62
C PHE A 53 6.40 9.90 -0.28
N ARG A 54 6.21 9.39 -1.50
CA ARG A 54 5.20 9.84 -2.46
C ARG A 54 4.36 8.64 -2.85
N VAL A 55 3.05 8.80 -2.85
CA VAL A 55 2.11 7.82 -3.40
C VAL A 55 1.41 8.46 -4.58
N LEU A 56 1.61 7.90 -5.76
CA LEU A 56 0.93 8.29 -6.98
C LEU A 56 -0.25 7.36 -7.20
N VAL A 57 -1.44 7.91 -7.32
CA VAL A 57 -2.61 7.16 -7.76
C VAL A 57 -2.67 7.26 -9.28
N CYS A 58 -2.47 6.13 -9.93
CA CYS A 58 -2.41 6.01 -11.38
C CYS A 58 -3.67 5.36 -11.91
N GLU A 59 -4.21 5.93 -12.98
CA GLU A 59 -5.34 5.38 -13.73
C GLU A 59 -4.86 4.86 -15.08
N ASP A 60 -5.28 3.65 -15.43
CA ASP A 60 -4.92 3.03 -16.73
C ASP A 60 -5.55 3.80 -17.88
N ASN A 61 -4.72 4.22 -18.82
CA ASN A 61 -5.17 4.83 -20.06
C ASN A 61 -5.37 3.75 -21.10
N PRO A 62 -6.62 3.46 -21.52
CA PRO A 62 -6.88 2.45 -22.52
C PRO A 62 -6.13 2.73 -23.81
N GLN A 63 -5.32 1.80 -24.25
CA GLN A 63 -4.69 1.82 -25.56
C GLN A 63 -5.65 1.13 -26.56
N ASN A 64 -5.97 1.81 -27.66
CA ASN A 64 -6.87 1.28 -28.68
C ASN A 64 -8.28 0.86 -28.16
N GLY A 65 -8.79 1.58 -27.15
CA GLY A 65 -10.13 1.33 -26.60
C GLY A 65 -10.23 0.15 -25.64
N SER A 66 -9.14 -0.54 -25.33
CA SER A 66 -9.12 -1.65 -24.39
C SER A 66 -8.27 -1.32 -23.16
N ARG A 67 -8.81 -1.61 -21.97
CA ARG A 67 -8.06 -1.51 -20.71
C ARG A 67 -7.06 -2.65 -20.60
N SER A 68 -5.93 -2.38 -19.96
CA SER A 68 -4.94 -3.40 -19.63
C SER A 68 -5.51 -4.38 -18.59
N SER A 69 -5.04 -5.63 -18.59
CA SER A 69 -5.24 -6.49 -17.43
C SER A 69 -4.54 -5.89 -16.20
N ALA A 70 -5.03 -6.20 -15.00
CA ALA A 70 -4.41 -5.74 -13.76
C ALA A 70 -2.92 -6.11 -13.68
N THR A 71 -2.55 -7.30 -14.14
CA THR A 71 -1.17 -7.78 -14.18
C THR A 71 -0.31 -6.92 -15.13
N THR A 72 -0.81 -6.61 -16.33
CA THR A 72 -0.10 -5.77 -17.31
C THR A 72 0.06 -4.35 -16.80
N PHE A 73 -0.98 -3.79 -16.20
CA PHE A 73 -0.94 -2.44 -15.62
C PHE A 73 0.05 -2.37 -14.47
N LYS A 74 0.02 -3.34 -13.55
CA LYS A 74 0.98 -3.46 -12.46
C LYS A 74 2.42 -3.56 -12.95
N ALA A 75 2.67 -4.39 -13.97
CA ALA A 75 4.00 -4.55 -14.57
C ALA A 75 4.50 -3.23 -15.17
N ARG A 76 3.64 -2.47 -15.82
CA ARG A 76 3.95 -1.15 -16.39
C ARG A 76 4.31 -0.14 -15.29
N LEU A 77 3.55 -0.12 -14.19
CA LEU A 77 3.80 0.77 -13.07
C LEU A 77 5.09 0.44 -12.30
N LYS A 78 5.49 -0.82 -12.25
CA LYS A 78 6.79 -1.21 -11.68
C LYS A 78 7.98 -0.58 -12.40
N GLY A 79 7.82 -0.19 -13.66
CA GLY A 79 8.82 0.55 -14.43
C GLY A 79 9.03 2.01 -14.00
N VAL A 80 8.15 2.55 -13.13
CA VAL A 80 8.27 3.93 -12.61
C VAL A 80 9.56 4.10 -11.81
N SER A 81 9.93 3.11 -11.01
CA SER A 81 11.19 3.03 -10.27
C SER A 81 11.48 1.60 -9.86
N THR A 82 12.75 1.23 -9.75
CA THR A 82 13.18 -0.10 -9.27
C THR A 82 12.76 -0.38 -7.82
N THR A 83 12.54 0.68 -7.04
CA THR A 83 12.11 0.61 -5.64
C THR A 83 10.62 0.87 -5.45
N ALA A 84 9.88 1.00 -6.55
CA ALA A 84 8.45 1.28 -6.49
C ALA A 84 7.67 0.10 -5.91
N MET A 85 6.78 0.41 -4.98
CA MET A 85 5.76 -0.51 -4.49
C MET A 85 4.45 -0.22 -5.21
N VAL A 86 3.91 -1.22 -5.89
CA VAL A 86 2.66 -1.09 -6.63
C VAL A 86 1.58 -1.88 -5.92
N SER A 87 0.51 -1.19 -5.53
CA SER A 87 -0.62 -1.75 -4.79
C SER A 87 -1.94 -1.45 -5.47
N PRO A 88 -2.95 -2.31 -5.36
CA PRO A 88 -4.29 -1.99 -5.80
C PRO A 88 -4.86 -0.77 -5.06
N CYS A 89 -5.77 -0.06 -5.70
CA CYS A 89 -6.64 0.89 -5.03
C CYS A 89 -7.97 0.20 -4.71
N TYR A 90 -8.59 0.60 -3.63
CA TYR A 90 -9.83 0.01 -3.16
C TYR A 90 -10.93 1.04 -3.03
N LYS A 91 -12.16 0.55 -2.95
CA LYS A 91 -13.36 1.33 -2.65
C LYS A 91 -14.09 0.67 -1.50
N SER A 92 -14.48 1.46 -0.51
CA SER A 92 -15.33 1.01 0.59
C SER A 92 -16.80 0.89 0.15
N GLU A 93 -17.62 0.25 0.97
CA GLU A 93 -19.07 0.17 0.75
C GLU A 93 -19.73 1.56 0.72
N ASN A 94 -19.16 2.53 1.42
CA ASN A 94 -19.63 3.92 1.43
C ASN A 94 -19.18 4.72 0.19
N GLY A 95 -18.39 4.12 -0.69
CA GLY A 95 -17.89 4.75 -1.90
C GLY A 95 -16.56 5.48 -1.74
N ASP A 96 -15.94 5.46 -0.56
CA ASP A 96 -14.65 6.10 -0.33
C ASP A 96 -13.52 5.36 -1.04
N HIS A 97 -12.65 6.11 -1.69
CA HIS A 97 -11.45 5.56 -2.31
C HIS A 97 -10.33 5.41 -1.29
N ILE A 98 -9.86 4.18 -1.13
CA ILE A 98 -8.80 3.80 -0.18
C ILE A 98 -7.53 3.50 -0.97
N VAL A 99 -6.45 4.14 -0.57
CA VAL A 99 -5.12 3.96 -1.13
C VAL A 99 -4.20 3.43 -0.03
N ILE A 100 -3.49 2.35 -0.34
CA ILE A 100 -2.52 1.78 0.61
C ILE A 100 -1.27 2.65 0.60
N THR A 101 -0.88 3.15 1.78
CA THR A 101 0.39 3.83 1.99
C THR A 101 1.48 2.83 2.40
N PRO A 102 2.77 3.18 2.28
CA PRO A 102 3.83 2.28 2.68
C PRO A 102 4.00 2.16 4.21
N TYR A 103 3.18 2.83 5.00
CA TYR A 103 3.26 2.81 6.46
C TYR A 103 2.06 2.16 7.10
N LEU A 104 2.31 1.51 8.23
CA LEU A 104 1.28 1.02 9.12
C LEU A 104 1.62 1.41 10.57
N ASN A 105 0.58 1.69 11.34
CA ASN A 105 0.69 2.00 12.76
C ASN A 105 0.33 0.76 13.57
N VAL A 106 1.20 0.42 14.51
CA VAL A 106 1.01 -0.72 15.40
C VAL A 106 0.99 -0.23 16.84
N LYS A 107 -0.05 -0.61 17.58
CA LYS A 107 -0.14 -0.37 19.03
C LYS A 107 0.20 -1.63 19.78
N LEU A 108 1.21 -1.59 20.62
CA LEU A 108 1.51 -2.65 21.58
C LEU A 108 0.47 -2.67 22.71
N LYS A 109 0.20 -3.83 23.26
CA LYS A 109 -0.61 -3.95 24.47
C LYS A 109 0.17 -3.49 25.68
N THR A 110 1.46 -3.86 25.75
CA THR A 110 2.38 -3.48 26.82
C THR A 110 3.75 -3.14 26.21
N ALA A 111 4.58 -2.40 26.94
CA ALA A 111 5.94 -2.07 26.49
C ALA A 111 6.85 -3.32 26.37
N THR A 112 6.55 -4.37 27.11
CA THR A 112 7.28 -5.64 27.07
C THR A 112 7.07 -6.42 25.76
N ASP A 113 6.06 -6.07 24.97
CA ASP A 113 5.74 -6.72 23.70
C ASP A 113 6.62 -6.24 22.54
N TYR A 114 7.58 -5.36 22.77
CA TYR A 114 8.45 -4.83 21.72
C TYR A 114 9.22 -5.92 20.99
N THR A 115 9.73 -6.93 21.69
CA THR A 115 10.40 -8.07 21.07
C THR A 115 9.47 -8.87 20.13
N LEU A 116 8.19 -8.96 20.46
CA LEU A 116 7.19 -9.59 19.58
C LEU A 116 7.00 -8.77 18.32
N LEU A 117 6.96 -7.43 18.44
CA LEU A 117 6.89 -6.54 17.29
C LEU A 117 8.12 -6.69 16.38
N GLU A 118 9.33 -6.71 16.94
CA GLU A 118 10.56 -6.91 16.15
C GLU A 118 10.55 -8.22 15.39
N ASN A 119 10.14 -9.31 16.04
CA ASN A 119 10.06 -10.63 15.41
C ASN A 119 9.00 -10.65 14.29
N ALA A 120 7.82 -10.09 14.54
CA ALA A 120 6.75 -9.99 13.55
C ALA A 120 7.18 -9.14 12.34
N ALA A 121 7.81 -7.99 12.58
CA ALA A 121 8.34 -7.13 11.53
C ALA A 121 9.36 -7.87 10.65
N ARG A 122 10.30 -8.57 11.27
CA ARG A 122 11.32 -9.35 10.54
C ARG A 122 10.70 -10.47 9.70
N GLN A 123 9.75 -11.22 10.25
CA GLN A 123 9.08 -12.32 9.55
C GLN A 123 8.28 -11.85 8.34
N ASN A 124 7.75 -10.62 8.38
CA ASN A 124 6.93 -10.05 7.32
C ASN A 124 7.69 -9.05 6.41
N ASN A 125 9.01 -8.96 6.54
CA ASN A 125 9.84 -8.01 5.80
C ASN A 125 9.38 -6.55 5.98
N LEU A 126 9.01 -6.19 7.21
CA LEU A 126 8.68 -4.83 7.60
C LEU A 126 9.87 -4.18 8.30
N THR A 127 9.97 -2.86 8.20
CA THR A 127 10.96 -2.07 8.93
C THR A 127 10.26 -1.26 10.01
N ILE A 128 10.73 -1.31 11.26
CA ILE A 128 10.28 -0.40 12.32
C ILE A 128 10.97 0.94 12.05
N VAL A 129 10.18 1.98 11.74
CA VAL A 129 10.68 3.31 11.38
C VAL A 129 10.90 4.16 12.61
N SER A 130 9.90 4.23 13.48
CA SER A 130 9.94 5.05 14.70
C SER A 130 8.91 4.58 15.72
N GLN A 131 9.12 5.01 16.96
CA GLN A 131 8.10 5.03 18.00
C GLN A 131 7.43 6.41 17.97
N ASP A 132 6.12 6.46 18.23
CA ASP A 132 5.40 7.73 18.35
C ASP A 132 5.92 8.52 19.58
N GLU A 133 6.19 9.78 19.37
CA GLU A 133 6.79 10.66 20.40
C GLU A 133 5.84 10.91 21.58
N PHE A 134 4.54 10.93 21.34
CA PHE A 134 3.51 11.23 22.35
C PHE A 134 2.77 9.99 22.86
N LEU A 135 2.82 8.90 22.10
CA LEU A 135 2.09 7.66 22.36
C LEU A 135 3.08 6.48 22.46
N PRO A 136 3.68 6.23 23.63
CA PRO A 136 4.85 5.35 23.79
C PRO A 136 4.62 3.87 23.47
N LEU A 137 3.36 3.44 23.26
CA LEU A 137 3.04 2.09 22.80
C LEU A 137 2.78 2.01 21.29
N TRP A 138 2.81 3.14 20.57
CA TRP A 138 2.59 3.18 19.14
C TRP A 138 3.90 3.23 18.37
N TYR A 139 3.95 2.44 17.32
CA TYR A 139 5.09 2.33 16.41
C TYR A 139 4.64 2.49 14.97
N ILE A 140 5.48 3.13 14.18
CA ILE A 140 5.31 3.26 12.73
C ILE A 140 6.22 2.25 12.06
N LEU A 141 5.65 1.38 11.25
CA LEU A 141 6.36 0.43 10.43
C LEU A 141 6.20 0.79 8.96
N SER A 142 7.22 0.53 8.18
CA SER A 142 7.13 0.63 6.72
C SER A 142 7.20 -0.75 6.08
N VAL A 143 6.44 -0.90 5.01
CA VAL A 143 6.55 -2.03 4.11
C VAL A 143 7.80 -1.88 3.25
N THR A 144 8.36 -2.99 2.79
CA THR A 144 9.46 -3.05 1.84
C THR A 144 8.99 -3.71 0.55
N PRO A 145 9.77 -3.64 -0.56
CA PRO A 145 9.42 -4.39 -1.78
C PRO A 145 9.30 -5.92 -1.57
N ALA A 146 9.91 -6.44 -0.50
CA ALA A 146 9.84 -7.85 -0.12
C ALA A 146 8.64 -8.19 0.79
N THR A 147 7.89 -7.18 1.25
CA THR A 147 6.70 -7.42 2.10
C THR A 147 5.63 -8.12 1.27
N ASN A 148 5.14 -9.24 1.78
CA ASN A 148 4.03 -9.95 1.14
C ASN A 148 2.70 -9.35 1.64
N GLY A 149 1.95 -8.72 0.74
CA GLY A 149 0.67 -8.10 1.06
C GLY A 149 -0.41 -9.06 1.58
N SER A 150 -0.22 -10.37 1.43
CA SER A 150 -1.10 -11.38 2.01
C SER A 150 -0.88 -11.61 3.51
N SER A 151 0.16 -11.00 4.08
CA SER A 151 0.57 -11.18 5.48
C SER A 151 0.23 -9.97 6.36
N LEU A 152 -0.40 -8.94 5.80
CA LEU A 152 -0.76 -7.68 6.47
C LEU A 152 -2.20 -7.68 6.93
#